data_a39e4fe5c9b70616736a2952943389cb
#
_entry.id   a39e4fe5c9b70616736a2952943389cb
#
_cell.length_a   1.000
_cell.length_b   1.000
_cell.length_c   1.000
_cell.angle_alpha   90.00
_cell.angle_beta   90.00
_cell.angle_gamma   90.00
#
_symmetry.space_group_name_H-M   'P 1'
#
loop_
_entity.id
_entity.type
_entity.pdbx_description
1 polymer ?
#
loop_
_entity_poly.entity_id
_entity_poly.type
_entity_poly.pdbx_seq_one_letter_code
_entity_poly.pdbx_strand_id
1 'polypeptide(L)'
;MSGVDPSVGILAYGSLISDPREEIQNATIHIKKGIMTPFNVEFARTSRTRAGAPTLVPVKDGGARVPAWIFVLNIPENEAANCLWRRETGSVGSERTYNRPTAPGPNSVVIARIENFGSVDVVLYTDIAPNISELTPARLALLAIESARSLSNGRDGITYLIKAKANGVLTPLSALYEQEIKQRLDAVDLEDALGKARTAIKTR
;
A
#
# COMPACT_ATOMS: atom_id res chain seq x y z
N MET A 1 -9.92 31.79 -24.04
CA MET A 1 -9.97 30.30 -23.89
C MET A 1 -9.71 30.00 -22.44
N SER A 2 -10.72 29.71 -21.65
CA SER A 2 -10.58 29.24 -20.28
C SER A 2 -10.06 27.81 -20.36
N GLY A 3 -8.75 27.60 -20.16
CA GLY A 3 -8.20 26.28 -20.01
C GLY A 3 -8.88 25.63 -18.81
N VAL A 4 -9.50 24.46 -19.02
CA VAL A 4 -9.98 23.64 -17.92
C VAL A 4 -8.70 23.11 -17.26
N ASP A 5 -8.58 23.31 -15.95
CA ASP A 5 -7.46 22.76 -15.20
C ASP A 5 -7.42 21.23 -15.38
N PRO A 6 -6.22 20.64 -15.55
CA PRO A 6 -6.10 19.19 -15.74
C PRO A 6 -6.66 18.44 -14.53
N SER A 7 -7.42 17.38 -14.80
CA SER A 7 -7.92 16.50 -13.75
C SER A 7 -6.76 15.79 -13.05
N VAL A 8 -6.79 15.76 -11.72
CA VAL A 8 -5.73 15.16 -10.88
C VAL A 8 -6.30 13.98 -10.11
N GLY A 9 -5.54 12.89 -10.01
CA GLY A 9 -5.93 11.71 -9.25
C GLY A 9 -4.76 11.08 -8.49
N ILE A 10 -5.10 10.25 -7.50
CA ILE A 10 -4.15 9.43 -6.75
C ILE A 10 -4.49 7.96 -6.98
N LEU A 11 -3.50 7.19 -7.45
CA LEU A 11 -3.61 5.75 -7.67
C LEU A 11 -3.39 4.98 -6.36
N ALA A 12 -4.38 4.18 -5.98
CA ALA A 12 -4.37 3.35 -4.79
C ALA A 12 -4.43 1.86 -5.16
N TYR A 13 -3.50 1.05 -4.71
CA TYR A 13 -3.41 -0.40 -4.96
C TYR A 13 -3.07 -1.23 -3.71
N GLY A 14 -3.12 -0.65 -2.55
CA GLY A 14 -2.81 -1.31 -1.27
C GLY A 14 -3.60 -0.69 -0.13
N SER A 15 -2.94 -0.37 0.97
CA SER A 15 -3.61 0.22 2.14
C SER A 15 -4.30 1.56 1.86
N LEU A 16 -3.89 2.27 0.82
CA LEU A 16 -4.51 3.53 0.41
C LEU A 16 -5.98 3.33 -0.03
N ILE A 17 -6.34 2.16 -0.57
CA ILE A 17 -7.74 1.85 -0.93
C ILE A 17 -8.66 1.95 0.30
N SER A 18 -8.24 1.39 1.43
CA SER A 18 -9.05 1.31 2.65
C SER A 18 -8.74 2.39 3.69
N ASP A 19 -7.64 3.12 3.52
CA ASP A 19 -7.18 4.15 4.45
C ASP A 19 -6.49 5.30 3.69
N PRO A 20 -7.24 6.11 2.89
CA PRO A 20 -6.67 7.26 2.16
C PRO A 20 -6.30 8.43 3.08
N ARG A 21 -6.79 8.45 4.33
CA ARG A 21 -6.71 9.56 5.28
C ARG A 21 -7.52 10.78 4.89
N GLU A 22 -7.74 11.66 5.86
CA GLU A 22 -8.66 12.79 5.78
C GLU A 22 -8.38 13.74 4.62
N GLU A 23 -7.12 14.11 4.40
CA GLU A 23 -6.76 15.08 3.35
C GLU A 23 -7.16 14.59 1.96
N ILE A 24 -6.86 13.32 1.63
CA ILE A 24 -7.23 12.73 0.34
C ILE A 24 -8.75 12.52 0.29
N GLN A 25 -9.38 12.04 1.38
CA GLN A 25 -10.84 11.85 1.42
C GLN A 25 -11.59 13.14 1.15
N ASN A 26 -11.21 14.22 1.84
CA ASN A 26 -11.89 15.52 1.73
C ASN A 26 -11.72 16.17 0.36
N ALA A 27 -10.58 15.94 -0.31
CA ALA A 27 -10.33 16.43 -1.66
C ALA A 27 -10.94 15.55 -2.74
N THR A 28 -11.42 14.35 -2.43
CA THR A 28 -11.94 13.39 -3.42
C THR A 28 -13.33 13.79 -3.89
N ILE A 29 -13.50 14.00 -5.19
CA ILE A 29 -14.79 14.26 -5.84
C ILE A 29 -15.37 13.04 -6.53
N HIS A 30 -14.53 12.08 -6.90
CA HIS A 30 -14.94 10.84 -7.55
C HIS A 30 -13.91 9.73 -7.33
N ILE A 31 -14.38 8.46 -7.30
CA ILE A 31 -13.50 7.29 -7.21
C ILE A 31 -13.71 6.42 -8.44
N LYS A 32 -12.67 6.24 -9.24
CA LYS A 32 -12.67 5.29 -10.36
C LYS A 32 -12.14 3.95 -9.88
N LYS A 33 -12.95 2.90 -10.04
CA LYS A 33 -12.62 1.52 -9.68
C LYS A 33 -12.42 0.66 -10.91
N GLY A 34 -11.93 -0.57 -10.73
CA GLY A 34 -11.77 -1.53 -11.83
C GLY A 34 -10.61 -1.21 -12.76
N ILE A 35 -9.65 -0.43 -12.30
CA ILE A 35 -8.42 -0.09 -13.02
C ILE A 35 -7.33 -1.05 -12.60
N MET A 36 -6.47 -1.46 -13.52
CA MET A 36 -5.26 -2.24 -13.20
C MET A 36 -4.07 -1.29 -13.06
N THR A 37 -3.18 -1.56 -12.10
CA THR A 37 -1.91 -0.79 -12.01
C THR A 37 -1.16 -0.83 -13.34
N PRO A 38 -0.51 0.26 -13.79
CA PRO A 38 0.28 0.27 -15.02
C PRO A 38 1.64 -0.42 -14.87
N PHE A 39 1.98 -0.83 -13.65
CA PHE A 39 3.22 -1.50 -13.26
C PHE A 39 2.91 -2.74 -12.41
N ASN A 40 3.88 -3.63 -12.26
CA ASN A 40 3.78 -4.78 -11.37
C ASN A 40 4.03 -4.36 -9.91
N VAL A 41 3.33 -5.01 -8.98
CA VAL A 41 3.53 -4.86 -7.54
C VAL A 41 3.74 -6.21 -6.88
N GLU A 42 4.46 -6.21 -5.75
CA GLU A 42 4.64 -7.39 -4.91
C GLU A 42 4.78 -6.96 -3.43
N PHE A 43 4.59 -7.91 -2.50
CA PHE A 43 4.80 -7.73 -1.06
C PHE A 43 6.30 -7.63 -0.74
N ALA A 44 6.99 -6.68 -1.38
CA ALA A 44 8.44 -6.63 -1.42
C ALA A 44 9.08 -5.63 -0.44
N ARG A 45 8.27 -5.02 0.45
CA ARG A 45 8.78 -4.04 1.40
C ARG A 45 8.25 -4.26 2.80
N THR A 46 9.13 -4.15 3.80
CA THR A 46 8.73 -4.06 5.21
C THR A 46 8.33 -2.64 5.58
N SER A 47 7.23 -2.50 6.33
CA SER A 47 6.73 -1.21 6.81
C SER A 47 7.02 -1.03 8.29
N ARG A 48 7.74 0.05 8.66
CA ARG A 48 8.04 0.39 10.07
C ARG A 48 6.76 0.69 10.85
N THR A 49 5.81 1.39 10.25
CA THR A 49 4.53 1.74 10.91
C THR A 49 3.60 0.56 11.09
N ARG A 50 3.98 -0.60 10.54
CA ARG A 50 3.28 -1.89 10.63
C ARG A 50 4.14 -2.96 11.30
N ALA A 51 5.07 -2.56 12.18
CA ALA A 51 6.00 -3.46 12.86
C ALA A 51 6.70 -4.46 11.94
N GLY A 52 7.24 -3.99 10.82
CA GLY A 52 7.97 -4.83 9.86
C GLY A 52 7.10 -5.66 8.91
N ALA A 53 5.78 -5.48 8.91
CA ALA A 53 4.89 -6.22 8.00
C ALA A 53 5.27 -6.03 6.53
N PRO A 54 5.13 -7.09 5.69
CA PRO A 54 5.23 -6.97 4.25
C PRO A 54 4.12 -6.08 3.68
N THR A 55 4.48 -5.19 2.77
CA THR A 55 3.56 -4.28 2.08
C THR A 55 3.84 -4.28 0.58
N LEU A 56 2.81 -3.98 -0.20
CA LEU A 56 2.87 -3.87 -1.65
C LEU A 56 3.65 -2.63 -2.08
N VAL A 57 4.59 -2.82 -2.98
CA VAL A 57 5.33 -1.75 -3.65
C VAL A 57 5.53 -2.09 -5.12
N PRO A 58 5.78 -1.09 -6.00
CA PRO A 58 6.18 -1.35 -7.37
C PRO A 58 7.46 -2.19 -7.43
N VAL A 59 7.49 -3.13 -8.37
CA VAL A 59 8.67 -3.98 -8.62
C VAL A 59 9.00 -3.98 -10.11
N LYS A 60 10.30 -4.08 -10.43
CA LYS A 60 10.76 -4.17 -11.81
C LYS A 60 10.58 -5.57 -12.37
N ASP A 61 10.92 -6.57 -11.55
CA ASP A 61 10.90 -7.97 -11.92
C ASP A 61 9.91 -8.73 -11.05
N GLY A 62 9.23 -9.72 -11.62
CA GLY A 62 8.19 -10.46 -10.94
C GLY A 62 6.94 -9.62 -10.64
N GLY A 63 6.19 -10.02 -9.58
CA GLY A 63 4.94 -9.36 -9.21
C GLY A 63 3.83 -9.49 -10.26
N ALA A 64 2.79 -8.70 -10.09
CA ALA A 64 1.66 -8.64 -11.02
C ALA A 64 1.05 -7.25 -11.08
N ARG A 65 0.38 -6.92 -12.18
CA ARG A 65 -0.57 -5.82 -12.23
C ARG A 65 -1.80 -6.21 -11.42
N VAL A 66 -2.26 -5.32 -10.57
CA VAL A 66 -3.35 -5.61 -9.63
C VAL A 66 -4.48 -4.60 -9.75
N PRO A 67 -5.70 -4.95 -9.31
CA PRO A 67 -6.79 -4.00 -9.20
C PRO A 67 -6.41 -2.79 -8.36
N ALA A 68 -6.75 -1.63 -8.87
CA ALA A 68 -6.46 -0.34 -8.25
C ALA A 68 -7.66 0.61 -8.38
N TRP A 69 -7.65 1.65 -7.55
CA TRP A 69 -8.61 2.75 -7.62
C TRP A 69 -7.88 4.04 -7.93
N ILE A 70 -8.55 5.00 -8.58
CA ILE A 70 -8.07 6.37 -8.68
C ILE A 70 -9.04 7.26 -7.89
N PHE A 71 -8.52 7.91 -6.86
CA PHE A 71 -9.20 9.00 -6.17
C PHE A 71 -9.00 10.27 -6.99
N VAL A 72 -10.04 10.73 -7.68
CA VAL A 72 -10.01 11.97 -8.46
C VAL A 72 -10.27 13.13 -7.51
N LEU A 73 -9.40 14.15 -7.56
CA LEU A 73 -9.34 15.20 -6.57
C LEU A 73 -9.73 16.57 -7.17
N ASN A 74 -10.25 17.47 -6.34
CA ASN A 74 -10.57 18.86 -6.67
C ASN A 74 -9.48 19.84 -6.23
N ILE A 75 -8.24 19.38 -6.11
CA ILE A 75 -7.08 20.17 -5.71
C ILE A 75 -5.99 20.10 -6.79
N PRO A 76 -5.10 21.09 -6.89
CA PRO A 76 -4.02 21.07 -7.88
C PRO A 76 -2.99 19.98 -7.60
N GLU A 77 -2.22 19.60 -8.65
CA GLU A 77 -1.26 18.49 -8.63
C GLU A 77 -0.25 18.59 -7.49
N ASN A 78 0.28 19.78 -7.22
CA ASN A 78 1.25 19.99 -6.15
C ASN A 78 0.66 19.71 -4.77
N GLU A 79 -0.59 20.08 -4.51
CA GLU A 79 -1.24 19.79 -3.24
C GLU A 79 -1.65 18.31 -3.13
N ALA A 80 -2.08 17.71 -4.23
CA ALA A 80 -2.31 16.26 -4.27
C ALA A 80 -1.04 15.46 -3.94
N ALA A 81 0.13 15.91 -4.45
CA ALA A 81 1.43 15.33 -4.10
C ALA A 81 1.76 15.51 -2.61
N ASN A 82 1.47 16.68 -2.04
CA ASN A 82 1.63 16.94 -0.61
C ASN A 82 0.76 16.01 0.24
N CYS A 83 -0.53 15.89 -0.07
CA CYS A 83 -1.47 15.01 0.64
C CYS A 83 -1.00 13.54 0.59
N LEU A 84 -0.62 13.05 -0.59
CA LEU A 84 -0.13 11.69 -0.74
C LEU A 84 1.17 11.46 0.05
N TRP A 85 2.11 12.38 -0.04
CA TRP A 85 3.38 12.28 0.70
C TRP A 85 3.19 12.36 2.21
N ARG A 86 2.35 13.28 2.73
CA ARG A 86 2.01 13.37 4.15
C ARG A 86 1.35 12.08 4.65
N ARG A 87 0.46 11.51 3.85
CA ARG A 87 -0.15 10.21 4.15
C ARG A 87 0.87 9.10 4.29
N GLU A 88 1.81 8.98 3.38
CA GLU A 88 2.84 7.93 3.38
C GLU A 88 3.90 8.13 4.47
N THR A 89 4.19 9.36 4.84
CA THR A 89 5.17 9.69 5.89
C THR A 89 4.57 9.83 7.28
N GLY A 90 3.24 9.68 7.42
CA GLY A 90 2.54 9.79 8.71
C GLY A 90 2.46 11.22 9.25
N SER A 91 2.50 12.23 8.37
CA SER A 91 2.46 13.65 8.70
C SER A 91 1.17 14.35 8.25
N VAL A 92 0.07 13.60 8.12
CA VAL A 92 -1.26 14.13 7.80
C VAL A 92 -1.66 15.24 8.80
N GLY A 93 -2.25 16.31 8.30
CA GLY A 93 -2.64 17.50 9.08
C GLY A 93 -1.49 18.47 9.39
N SER A 94 -0.27 18.20 8.88
CA SER A 94 0.86 19.15 9.01
C SER A 94 0.97 20.07 7.79
N GLU A 95 1.64 21.20 7.95
CA GLU A 95 1.96 22.14 6.86
C GLU A 95 3.16 21.68 5.99
N ARG A 96 3.68 20.48 6.23
CA ARG A 96 4.85 19.97 5.49
C ARG A 96 4.50 19.74 4.04
N THR A 97 5.39 20.17 3.15
CA THR A 97 5.28 20.05 1.70
C THR A 97 6.22 18.99 1.15
N TYR A 98 5.78 18.33 0.08
CA TYR A 98 6.60 17.39 -0.65
C TYR A 98 7.62 18.12 -1.52
N ASN A 99 8.88 17.76 -1.34
CA ASN A 99 9.96 18.13 -2.26
C ASN A 99 10.56 16.84 -2.81
N ARG A 100 10.52 16.70 -4.14
CA ARG A 100 11.06 15.50 -4.80
C ARG A 100 12.57 15.41 -4.53
N PRO A 101 13.07 14.31 -3.93
CA PRO A 101 14.49 14.15 -3.68
C PRO A 101 15.26 14.04 -5.01
N THR A 102 16.38 14.74 -5.13
CA THR A 102 17.26 14.67 -6.31
C THR A 102 17.99 13.33 -6.40
N ALA A 103 18.32 12.73 -5.25
CA ALA A 103 18.94 11.41 -5.14
C ALA A 103 18.14 10.59 -4.11
N PRO A 104 17.06 9.88 -4.52
CA PRO A 104 16.25 9.12 -3.59
C PRO A 104 17.02 7.92 -3.04
N GLY A 105 17.12 7.84 -1.72
CA GLY A 105 17.65 6.67 -1.02
C GLY A 105 16.62 5.54 -0.96
N PRO A 106 17.00 4.34 -0.46
CA PRO A 106 16.13 3.15 -0.46
C PRO A 106 14.87 3.29 0.40
N ASN A 107 14.82 4.28 1.27
CA ASN A 107 13.67 4.57 2.12
C ASN A 107 12.93 5.88 1.74
N SER A 108 13.32 6.51 0.65
CA SER A 108 12.67 7.73 0.19
C SER A 108 11.28 7.42 -0.35
N VAL A 109 10.29 8.17 0.11
CA VAL A 109 8.95 8.20 -0.47
C VAL A 109 8.99 9.17 -1.65
N VAL A 110 8.92 8.64 -2.86
CA VAL A 110 8.87 9.43 -4.09
C VAL A 110 7.43 9.45 -4.59
N ILE A 111 6.91 10.63 -4.88
CA ILE A 111 5.64 10.75 -5.59
C ILE A 111 5.96 10.78 -7.09
N ALA A 112 5.51 9.75 -7.77
CA ALA A 112 5.64 9.59 -9.20
C ALA A 112 4.34 9.98 -9.92
N ARG A 113 4.45 10.27 -11.21
CA ARG A 113 3.41 10.84 -12.04
C ARG A 113 3.19 9.99 -13.28
N ILE A 114 1.94 9.79 -13.65
CA ILE A 114 1.51 9.13 -14.89
C ILE A 114 0.57 10.11 -15.60
N GLU A 115 0.76 10.30 -16.89
CA GLU A 115 -0.11 11.12 -17.71
C GLU A 115 -1.19 10.29 -18.40
N ASN A 116 -2.38 10.87 -18.52
CA ASN A 116 -3.51 10.31 -19.29
C ASN A 116 -3.84 8.86 -18.92
N PHE A 117 -3.93 8.57 -17.62
CA PHE A 117 -4.19 7.23 -17.12
C PHE A 117 -5.59 7.10 -16.50
N GLY A 118 -6.35 6.08 -16.90
CA GLY A 118 -7.70 5.85 -16.41
C GLY A 118 -8.66 7.01 -16.70
N SER A 119 -8.48 7.73 -17.82
CA SER A 119 -9.22 8.96 -18.18
C SER A 119 -9.09 10.06 -17.10
N VAL A 120 -7.91 10.21 -16.53
CA VAL A 120 -7.48 11.31 -15.66
C VAL A 120 -6.18 11.85 -16.22
N ASP A 121 -6.07 13.19 -16.36
CA ASP A 121 -4.94 13.81 -17.06
C ASP A 121 -3.62 13.58 -16.31
N VAL A 122 -3.64 13.68 -14.97
CA VAL A 122 -2.47 13.45 -14.11
C VAL A 122 -2.85 12.51 -12.98
N VAL A 123 -2.14 11.39 -12.86
CA VAL A 123 -2.31 10.43 -11.77
C VAL A 123 -1.01 10.28 -11.00
N LEU A 124 -1.08 10.53 -9.70
CA LEU A 124 0.05 10.42 -8.79
C LEU A 124 0.03 9.06 -8.06
N TYR A 125 1.20 8.51 -7.79
CA TYR A 125 1.34 7.31 -6.98
C TYR A 125 2.64 7.33 -6.17
N THR A 126 2.69 6.48 -5.15
CA THR A 126 3.89 6.33 -4.33
C THR A 126 4.84 5.34 -4.97
N ASP A 127 6.02 5.80 -5.33
CA ASP A 127 7.15 4.97 -5.76
C ASP A 127 8.16 4.89 -4.61
N ILE A 128 8.26 3.71 -4.00
CA ILE A 128 9.17 3.42 -2.91
C ILE A 128 9.83 2.06 -3.15
N ALA A 129 11.15 2.03 -3.01
CA ALA A 129 11.94 0.85 -3.36
C ALA A 129 11.61 -0.38 -2.49
N PRO A 130 11.66 -1.60 -3.06
CA PRO A 130 11.69 -2.84 -2.28
C PRO A 130 12.84 -2.84 -1.29
N ASN A 131 12.68 -3.52 -0.14
CA ASN A 131 13.75 -3.68 0.87
C ASN A 131 13.79 -5.07 1.51
N ILE A 132 12.98 -6.02 1.02
CA ILE A 132 13.06 -7.43 1.42
C ILE A 132 14.03 -8.12 0.45
N SER A 133 15.22 -8.50 0.92
CA SER A 133 16.27 -9.12 0.10
C SER A 133 15.93 -10.54 -0.32
N GLU A 134 15.33 -11.32 0.57
CA GLU A 134 14.89 -12.68 0.31
C GLU A 134 13.37 -12.71 0.18
N LEU A 135 12.89 -12.47 -1.03
CA LEU A 135 11.46 -12.40 -1.31
C LEU A 135 10.88 -13.80 -1.53
N THR A 136 10.64 -14.52 -0.43
CA THR A 136 10.04 -15.85 -0.42
C THR A 136 8.75 -15.88 0.39
N PRO A 137 7.79 -16.79 0.08
CA PRO A 137 6.56 -16.94 0.87
C PRO A 137 6.82 -17.17 2.35
N ALA A 138 7.82 -18.01 2.67
CA ALA A 138 8.21 -18.31 4.04
C ALA A 138 8.70 -17.07 4.81
N ARG A 139 9.50 -16.21 4.16
CA ARG A 139 9.98 -14.94 4.75
C ARG A 139 8.84 -13.97 4.98
N LEU A 140 7.95 -13.83 4.00
CA LEU A 140 6.77 -12.97 4.10
C LEU A 140 5.87 -13.41 5.26
N ALA A 141 5.62 -14.71 5.40
CA ALA A 141 4.81 -15.27 6.48
C ALA A 141 5.40 -14.97 7.86
N LEU A 142 6.70 -15.16 8.05
CA LEU A 142 7.38 -14.82 9.30
C LEU A 142 7.20 -13.36 9.67
N LEU A 143 7.49 -12.44 8.73
CA LEU A 143 7.34 -11.00 8.95
C LEU A 143 5.89 -10.60 9.29
N ALA A 144 4.90 -11.21 8.62
CA ALA A 144 3.49 -10.93 8.89
C ALA A 144 3.05 -11.42 10.28
N ILE A 145 3.48 -12.63 10.67
CA ILE A 145 3.17 -13.21 11.98
C ILE A 145 3.82 -12.40 13.11
N GLU A 146 5.09 -12.02 12.96
CA GLU A 146 5.80 -11.16 13.93
C GLU A 146 5.12 -9.80 14.08
N SER A 147 4.72 -9.20 12.97
CA SER A 147 3.94 -7.96 12.97
C SER A 147 2.59 -8.12 13.69
N ALA A 148 1.86 -9.22 13.43
CA ALA A 148 0.56 -9.47 14.06
C ALA A 148 0.69 -9.73 15.57
N ARG A 149 1.80 -10.27 16.01
CA ARG A 149 2.15 -10.39 17.44
C ARG A 149 2.45 -9.04 18.08
N SER A 150 3.04 -8.10 17.34
CA SER A 150 3.45 -6.79 17.87
C SER A 150 2.35 -5.74 17.86
N LEU A 151 1.33 -5.89 17.01
CA LEU A 151 0.27 -4.89 16.79
C LEU A 151 -1.13 -5.50 16.90
N SER A 152 -1.97 -4.90 17.75
CA SER A 152 -3.38 -5.29 17.92
C SER A 152 -4.39 -4.39 17.21
N ASN A 153 -3.94 -3.33 16.55
CA ASN A 153 -4.79 -2.26 15.98
C ASN A 153 -5.21 -2.48 14.51
N GLY A 154 -5.05 -3.70 13.97
CA GLY A 154 -5.43 -4.03 12.58
C GLY A 154 -4.49 -3.43 11.53
N ARG A 155 -3.27 -3.03 11.93
CA ARG A 155 -2.23 -2.52 11.02
C ARG A 155 -1.12 -3.54 10.77
N ASP A 156 -1.28 -4.76 11.24
CA ASP A 156 -0.33 -5.87 11.07
C ASP A 156 -0.33 -6.46 9.65
N GLY A 157 0.63 -7.37 9.40
CA GLY A 157 0.84 -7.98 8.10
C GLY A 157 -0.24 -8.98 7.69
N ILE A 158 -0.83 -9.74 8.63
CA ILE A 158 -1.92 -10.67 8.31
C ILE A 158 -3.18 -9.88 7.93
N THR A 159 -3.54 -8.87 8.71
CA THR A 159 -4.66 -7.96 8.37
C THR A 159 -4.42 -7.25 7.03
N TYR A 160 -3.17 -6.89 6.71
CA TYR A 160 -2.85 -6.28 5.41
C TYR A 160 -3.13 -7.25 4.26
N LEU A 161 -2.71 -8.52 4.38
CA LEU A 161 -2.96 -9.55 3.36
C LEU A 161 -4.47 -9.82 3.19
N ILE A 162 -5.23 -9.94 4.28
CA ILE A 162 -6.70 -10.09 4.25
C ILE A 162 -7.34 -8.96 3.43
N LYS A 163 -6.98 -7.71 3.74
CA LYS A 163 -7.52 -6.53 3.05
C LYS A 163 -7.11 -6.47 1.57
N ALA A 164 -5.87 -6.83 1.25
CA ALA A 164 -5.41 -6.89 -0.13
C ALA A 164 -6.24 -7.91 -0.93
N LYS A 165 -6.42 -9.12 -0.40
CA LYS A 165 -7.26 -10.15 -1.03
C LYS A 165 -8.73 -9.72 -1.19
N ALA A 166 -9.32 -9.10 -0.18
CA ALA A 166 -10.69 -8.58 -0.24
C ALA A 166 -10.87 -7.51 -1.35
N ASN A 167 -9.80 -6.79 -1.69
CA ASN A 167 -9.78 -5.85 -2.80
C ASN A 167 -9.38 -6.49 -4.15
N GLY A 168 -9.27 -7.83 -4.22
CA GLY A 168 -8.87 -8.56 -5.41
C GLY A 168 -7.38 -8.43 -5.76
N VAL A 169 -6.56 -7.90 -4.85
CA VAL A 169 -5.12 -7.74 -5.06
C VAL A 169 -4.42 -9.08 -4.83
N LEU A 170 -4.04 -9.72 -5.92
CA LEU A 170 -3.34 -11.01 -5.94
C LEU A 170 -2.03 -10.85 -6.72
N THR A 171 -0.93 -11.25 -6.10
CA THR A 171 0.40 -11.31 -6.69
C THR A 171 0.85 -12.77 -6.82
N PRO A 172 1.91 -13.09 -7.59
CA PRO A 172 2.41 -14.44 -7.70
C PRO A 172 2.73 -15.11 -6.35
N LEU A 173 3.12 -14.33 -5.33
CA LEU A 173 3.44 -14.88 -4.00
C LEU A 173 2.23 -15.00 -3.08
N SER A 174 1.09 -14.35 -3.36
CA SER A 174 -0.06 -14.24 -2.45
C SER A 174 -0.57 -15.58 -1.93
N ALA A 175 -0.76 -16.58 -2.81
CA ALA A 175 -1.31 -17.87 -2.42
C ALA A 175 -0.35 -18.68 -1.52
N LEU A 176 0.92 -18.72 -1.87
CA LEU A 176 1.94 -19.43 -1.09
C LEU A 176 2.25 -18.70 0.24
N TYR A 177 2.23 -17.37 0.21
CA TYR A 177 2.38 -16.53 1.41
C TYR A 177 1.27 -16.81 2.43
N GLU A 178 0.01 -16.87 1.98
CA GLU A 178 -1.12 -17.26 2.83
C GLU A 178 -0.97 -18.68 3.36
N GLN A 179 -0.61 -19.63 2.49
CA GLN A 179 -0.41 -21.02 2.88
C GLN A 179 0.64 -21.16 3.98
N GLU A 180 1.77 -20.48 3.85
CA GLU A 180 2.84 -20.46 4.86
C GLU A 180 2.37 -19.89 6.21
N ILE A 181 1.55 -18.82 6.20
CA ILE A 181 0.97 -18.27 7.44
C ILE A 181 0.09 -19.34 8.10
N LYS A 182 -0.81 -19.97 7.36
CA LYS A 182 -1.74 -20.97 7.88
C LYS A 182 -1.00 -22.18 8.44
N GLN A 183 -0.01 -22.69 7.74
CA GLN A 183 0.78 -23.85 8.21
C GLN A 183 1.55 -23.54 9.50
N ARG A 184 2.19 -22.38 9.60
CA ARG A 184 2.98 -21.98 10.77
C ARG A 184 2.15 -21.77 12.03
N LEU A 185 0.88 -21.42 11.87
CA LEU A 185 -0.03 -21.16 12.98
C LEU A 185 -1.07 -22.28 13.16
N ASP A 186 -0.98 -23.37 12.39
CA ASP A 186 -1.99 -24.43 12.36
C ASP A 186 -3.41 -23.86 12.23
N ALA A 187 -3.60 -22.94 11.25
CA ALA A 187 -4.81 -22.17 11.08
C ALA A 187 -5.61 -22.61 9.84
N VAL A 188 -6.94 -22.56 9.94
CA VAL A 188 -7.84 -22.93 8.84
C VAL A 188 -7.94 -21.83 7.79
N ASP A 189 -7.87 -20.56 8.22
CA ASP A 189 -7.92 -19.36 7.36
C ASP A 189 -7.05 -18.24 7.95
N LEU A 190 -7.03 -17.07 7.30
CA LEU A 190 -6.22 -15.92 7.75
C LEU A 190 -6.80 -15.24 8.99
N GLU A 191 -8.10 -15.28 9.20
CA GLU A 191 -8.79 -14.72 10.37
C GLU A 191 -8.45 -15.55 11.62
N ASP A 192 -8.49 -16.88 11.52
CA ASP A 192 -8.04 -17.80 12.56
C ASP A 192 -6.54 -17.61 12.84
N ALA A 193 -5.73 -17.51 11.79
CA ALA A 193 -4.29 -17.24 11.91
C ALA A 193 -4.02 -15.94 12.66
N LEU A 194 -4.77 -14.88 12.38
CA LEU A 194 -4.66 -13.60 13.08
C LEU A 194 -5.01 -13.73 14.56
N GLY A 195 -6.08 -14.46 14.89
CA GLY A 195 -6.48 -14.76 16.26
C GLY A 195 -5.37 -15.48 17.03
N LYS A 196 -4.83 -16.58 16.45
CA LYS A 196 -3.76 -17.39 17.02
C LYS A 196 -2.45 -16.61 17.21
N ALA A 197 -2.06 -15.79 16.21
CA ALA A 197 -0.87 -14.95 16.31
C ALA A 197 -0.92 -13.98 17.49
N ARG A 198 -2.08 -13.38 17.76
CA ARG A 198 -2.30 -12.42 18.86
C ARG A 198 -2.42 -13.08 20.23
N THR A 199 -2.94 -14.30 20.32
CA THR A 199 -3.13 -15.02 21.58
C THR A 199 -1.79 -15.51 22.15
N ALA A 200 -0.82 -15.86 21.32
CA ALA A 200 0.50 -16.33 21.72
C ALA A 200 1.32 -15.31 22.55
N ILE A 201 0.88 -14.04 22.66
CA ILE A 201 1.54 -13.01 23.47
C ILE A 201 1.06 -13.03 24.94
N LYS A 202 -0.18 -13.49 25.20
CA LYS A 202 -0.78 -13.44 26.55
C LYS A 202 -0.27 -14.53 27.49
N THR A 203 0.54 -15.47 26.97
CA THR A 203 1.00 -16.66 27.70
C THR A 203 2.51 -16.62 28.06
N ARG A 204 3.16 -15.46 27.94
CA ARG A 204 4.56 -15.26 28.36
C ARG A 204 4.62 -14.11 29.43
#